data_5b714a00b8b25574513c761d79ed240b
#
_entry.id   5b714a00b8b25574513c761d79ed240b
#
_cell.length_a   1.000
_cell.length_b   1.000
_cell.length_c   1.000
_cell.angle_alpha   90.00
_cell.angle_beta   90.00
_cell.angle_gamma   90.00
#
_symmetry.space_group_name_H-M   'P 1'
#
loop_
_entity.id
_entity.type
_entity.pdbx_description
1 polymer ?
#
loop_
_entity_poly.entity_id
_entity_poly.type
_entity_poly.pdbx_seq_one_letter_code
_entity_poly.pdbx_strand_id
1 'polypeptide(L)'
;MPNLPHLTPSSLRTLRDVLGKDRLRRNVPLAPYTTFKIGGPADLYFEAQTAEELARAIQVARTLDVPYFLLGMGANILIGDGGFRGLVVRNMADRIDVRPEAGRIWAESGAVVYPNVIDAAVDAGLSGLEHYVGIPSTVGGALWQNLHFLSPPPERTRTMFIEEVLLEAELLTEEGDRRTVGVDYFEFGYDESILHRRDDVVLAATFQLEPGDPARMREIMAANLQWRAERQPPLDPEPSAGSIFKEIEGIGAGRLIDECGLKGTRIGGAEVTHRHANIMINRGGATAADVRALINYVQEVVARETGYELEPEIAFVGEFDPPSDATPVVVPEEDGLVSAEERAVFRNEGVEERRKG
;
A
#
# COMPACT_ATOMS: atom_id res chain seq x y z
N MET A 1 -2.98 -7.61 33.37
CA MET A 1 -2.40 -6.82 32.24
C MET A 1 -1.57 -7.79 31.43
N PRO A 2 -1.69 -7.86 30.12
CA PRO A 2 -0.79 -8.70 29.35
C PRO A 2 0.65 -8.27 29.64
N ASN A 3 1.49 -9.24 29.91
CA ASN A 3 2.90 -9.03 30.17
C ASN A 3 3.54 -8.61 28.84
N LEU A 4 3.86 -7.33 28.68
CA LEU A 4 4.51 -6.78 27.48
C LEU A 4 6.04 -6.88 27.72
N PRO A 5 6.70 -7.92 27.24
CA PRO A 5 8.10 -8.21 27.59
C PRO A 5 9.05 -7.07 27.18
N HIS A 6 8.65 -6.24 26.21
CA HIS A 6 9.43 -5.12 25.68
C HIS A 6 9.04 -3.74 26.25
N LEU A 7 7.99 -3.63 27.08
CA LEU A 7 7.50 -2.38 27.65
C LEU A 7 7.64 -2.37 29.18
N THR A 8 8.79 -1.97 29.66
CA THR A 8 8.98 -1.76 31.10
C THR A 8 8.23 -0.50 31.56
N PRO A 9 7.87 -0.41 32.87
CA PRO A 9 7.30 0.83 33.41
C PRO A 9 8.21 2.06 33.20
N SER A 10 9.53 1.86 33.10
CA SER A 10 10.51 2.92 32.83
C SER A 10 10.41 3.37 31.37
N SER A 11 10.44 2.42 30.42
CA SER A 11 10.32 2.73 28.98
C SER A 11 9.01 3.46 28.68
N LEU A 12 7.91 3.01 29.29
CA LEU A 12 6.61 3.67 29.13
C LEU A 12 6.60 5.11 29.68
N ARG A 13 7.28 5.37 30.81
CA ARG A 13 7.41 6.74 31.34
C ARG A 13 8.19 7.62 30.37
N THR A 14 9.36 7.16 29.93
CA THR A 14 10.19 7.91 28.97
C THR A 14 9.44 8.20 27.67
N LEU A 15 8.75 7.21 27.09
CA LEU A 15 7.92 7.44 25.90
C LEU A 15 6.85 8.51 26.13
N ARG A 16 6.18 8.48 27.28
CA ARG A 16 5.17 9.49 27.63
C ARG A 16 5.75 10.88 27.84
N ASP A 17 6.94 10.97 28.42
CA ASP A 17 7.63 12.25 28.64
C ASP A 17 8.11 12.86 27.32
N VAL A 18 8.60 12.04 26.39
CA VAL A 18 9.12 12.49 25.08
C VAL A 18 8.00 12.78 24.08
N LEU A 19 6.98 11.91 24.02
CA LEU A 19 5.91 11.98 22.99
C LEU A 19 4.67 12.75 23.46
N GLY A 20 4.60 13.05 24.76
CA GLY A 20 3.44 13.68 25.38
C GLY A 20 2.46 12.65 25.95
N LYS A 21 2.16 12.83 27.23
CA LYS A 21 1.34 11.89 28.02
C LYS A 21 -0.04 11.65 27.40
N ASP A 22 -0.67 12.68 26.88
CA ASP A 22 -2.05 12.63 26.36
C ASP A 22 -2.09 12.25 24.88
N ARG A 23 -0.93 12.25 24.20
CA ARG A 23 -0.80 11.88 22.78
C ARG A 23 -0.44 10.41 22.59
N LEU A 24 0.19 9.77 23.59
CA LEU A 24 0.53 8.35 23.53
C LEU A 24 -0.67 7.52 24.00
N ARG A 25 -1.42 7.01 23.02
CA ARG A 25 -2.62 6.18 23.24
C ARG A 25 -2.26 4.71 23.41
N ARG A 26 -3.13 3.95 24.06
CA ARG A 26 -2.95 2.51 24.31
C ARG A 26 -4.11 1.71 23.78
N ASN A 27 -3.84 0.46 23.41
CA ASN A 27 -4.85 -0.49 22.92
C ASN A 27 -5.70 0.09 21.78
N VAL A 28 -5.06 0.73 20.81
CA VAL A 28 -5.75 1.37 19.70
C VAL A 28 -6.00 0.35 18.59
N PRO A 29 -7.26 0.04 18.23
CA PRO A 29 -7.56 -0.81 17.09
C PRO A 29 -6.98 -0.21 15.79
N LEU A 30 -6.26 -1.02 15.01
CA LEU A 30 -5.57 -0.56 13.80
C LEU A 30 -6.42 -0.68 12.53
N ALA A 31 -7.48 -1.48 12.53
CA ALA A 31 -8.38 -1.63 11.39
C ALA A 31 -8.86 -0.29 10.77
N PRO A 32 -9.26 0.75 11.53
CA PRO A 32 -9.67 2.03 10.96
C PRO A 32 -8.59 2.75 10.15
N TYR A 33 -7.32 2.43 10.40
CA TYR A 33 -6.15 3.10 9.83
C TYR A 33 -5.52 2.34 8.66
N THR A 34 -6.15 1.25 8.20
CA THR A 34 -5.77 0.51 6.99
C THR A 34 -6.85 0.64 5.92
N THR A 35 -6.46 0.52 4.64
CA THR A 35 -7.44 0.48 3.53
C THR A 35 -8.23 -0.82 3.52
N PHE A 36 -7.67 -1.91 4.04
CA PHE A 36 -8.34 -3.21 4.17
C PHE A 36 -9.39 -3.26 5.29
N LYS A 37 -9.33 -2.29 6.24
CA LYS A 37 -10.19 -2.25 7.42
C LYS A 37 -10.07 -3.50 8.30
N ILE A 38 -8.87 -4.09 8.34
CA ILE A 38 -8.50 -5.23 9.16
C ILE A 38 -7.28 -4.84 10.00
N GLY A 39 -7.24 -5.29 11.25
CA GLY A 39 -6.11 -5.10 12.16
C GLY A 39 -6.50 -5.04 13.62
N GLY A 40 -5.83 -5.84 14.42
CA GLY A 40 -5.95 -5.85 15.88
C GLY A 40 -5.35 -4.60 16.54
N PRO A 41 -5.27 -4.58 17.89
CA PRO A 41 -4.86 -3.38 18.62
C PRO A 41 -3.33 -3.19 18.64
N ALA A 42 -2.87 -1.93 18.54
CA ALA A 42 -1.52 -1.55 18.92
C ALA A 42 -1.40 -1.41 20.45
N ASP A 43 -0.32 -1.90 21.04
CA ASP A 43 -0.07 -1.69 22.48
C ASP A 43 0.06 -0.20 22.79
N LEU A 44 0.84 0.50 21.97
CA LEU A 44 1.03 1.94 21.98
C LEU A 44 0.81 2.51 20.57
N TYR A 45 0.23 3.69 20.52
CA TYR A 45 -0.05 4.38 19.29
C TYR A 45 0.23 5.88 19.43
N PHE A 46 0.93 6.44 18.46
CA PHE A 46 1.29 7.85 18.41
C PHE A 46 1.10 8.39 16.99
N GLU A 47 0.54 9.60 16.87
CA GLU A 47 0.44 10.33 15.59
C GLU A 47 1.51 11.42 15.54
N ALA A 48 2.48 11.25 14.64
CA ALA A 48 3.52 12.23 14.37
C ALA A 48 3.02 13.26 13.35
N GLN A 49 2.87 14.52 13.77
CA GLN A 49 2.31 15.60 12.95
C GLN A 49 3.36 16.33 12.12
N THR A 50 4.63 16.09 12.36
CA THR A 50 5.76 16.68 11.63
C THR A 50 6.89 15.66 11.49
N ALA A 51 7.78 15.88 10.52
CA ALA A 51 8.98 15.07 10.35
C ALA A 51 9.87 15.04 11.61
N GLU A 52 9.89 16.15 12.38
CA GLU A 52 10.61 16.21 13.67
C GLU A 52 9.99 15.31 14.74
N GLU A 53 8.66 15.27 14.82
CA GLU A 53 7.98 14.37 15.74
C GLU A 53 8.14 12.91 15.34
N LEU A 54 8.09 12.63 14.02
CA LEU A 54 8.36 11.30 13.48
C LEU A 54 9.75 10.83 13.87
N ALA A 55 10.78 11.62 13.55
CA ALA A 55 12.16 11.28 13.89
C ALA A 55 12.35 11.05 15.39
N ARG A 56 11.76 11.92 16.23
CA ARG A 56 11.83 11.80 17.70
C ARG A 56 11.15 10.52 18.21
N ALA A 57 10.00 10.15 17.64
CA ALA A 57 9.29 8.95 18.03
C ALA A 57 10.08 7.69 17.71
N ILE A 58 10.69 7.63 16.52
CA ILE A 58 11.54 6.52 16.11
C ILE A 58 12.80 6.44 16.96
N GLN A 59 13.51 7.56 17.16
CA GLN A 59 14.75 7.61 17.95
C GLN A 59 14.52 7.16 19.41
N VAL A 60 13.44 7.60 20.04
CA VAL A 60 13.15 7.17 21.42
C VAL A 60 12.76 5.69 21.48
N ALA A 61 12.01 5.17 20.50
CA ALA A 61 11.69 3.75 20.41
C ALA A 61 12.95 2.90 20.28
N ARG A 62 13.86 3.26 19.35
CA ARG A 62 15.17 2.60 19.16
C ARG A 62 16.03 2.65 20.44
N THR A 63 16.15 3.82 21.07
CA THR A 63 16.94 4.01 22.31
C THR A 63 16.43 3.12 23.45
N LEU A 64 15.15 2.85 23.50
CA LEU A 64 14.50 2.04 24.54
C LEU A 64 14.34 0.57 24.18
N ASP A 65 14.81 0.16 23.00
CA ASP A 65 14.59 -1.18 22.42
C ASP A 65 13.12 -1.58 22.40
N VAL A 66 12.24 -0.61 22.06
CA VAL A 66 10.80 -0.83 21.90
C VAL A 66 10.52 -1.10 20.44
N PRO A 67 9.95 -2.27 20.08
CA PRO A 67 9.52 -2.53 18.73
C PRO A 67 8.59 -1.44 18.24
N TYR A 68 8.78 -0.98 17.00
CA TYR A 68 7.90 0.01 16.40
C TYR A 68 7.51 -0.36 14.98
N PHE A 69 6.38 0.17 14.55
CA PHE A 69 5.91 0.09 13.18
C PHE A 69 5.49 1.48 12.70
N LEU A 70 6.04 1.87 11.54
CA LEU A 70 5.70 3.12 10.89
C LEU A 70 4.50 2.92 9.96
N LEU A 71 3.39 3.58 10.26
CA LEU A 71 2.14 3.45 9.53
C LEU A 71 1.84 4.71 8.71
N GLY A 72 1.79 4.57 7.39
CA GLY A 72 1.25 5.57 6.47
C GLY A 72 -0.27 5.40 6.28
N MET A 73 -0.72 5.21 5.06
CA MET A 73 -2.14 4.92 4.74
C MET A 73 -2.55 3.48 5.03
N GLY A 74 -1.60 2.57 5.29
CA GLY A 74 -1.90 1.16 5.49
C GLY A 74 -2.53 0.49 4.28
N ALA A 75 -2.05 0.82 3.08
CA ALA A 75 -2.69 0.44 1.82
C ALA A 75 -2.14 -0.86 1.19
N ASN A 76 -0.93 -1.29 1.59
CA ASN A 76 -0.29 -2.53 1.10
C ASN A 76 0.12 -3.44 2.27
N ILE A 77 -0.75 -3.55 3.28
CA ILE A 77 -0.46 -4.34 4.49
C ILE A 77 -1.69 -5.09 4.97
N LEU A 78 -1.45 -6.24 5.60
CA LEU A 78 -2.40 -6.94 6.44
C LEU A 78 -1.88 -6.95 7.87
N ILE A 79 -2.63 -6.35 8.80
CA ILE A 79 -2.29 -6.35 10.23
C ILE A 79 -3.02 -7.51 10.91
N GLY A 80 -2.28 -8.34 11.64
CA GLY A 80 -2.82 -9.50 12.34
C GLY A 80 -3.89 -9.16 13.37
N ASP A 81 -4.77 -10.12 13.65
CA ASP A 81 -5.88 -9.96 14.61
C ASP A 81 -5.36 -9.75 16.06
N GLY A 82 -4.19 -10.31 16.40
CA GLY A 82 -3.48 -10.03 17.65
C GLY A 82 -2.93 -8.60 17.75
N GLY A 83 -2.83 -7.87 16.64
CA GLY A 83 -2.34 -6.50 16.57
C GLY A 83 -0.82 -6.38 16.62
N PHE A 84 -0.31 -5.22 17.04
CA PHE A 84 1.12 -4.94 17.08
C PHE A 84 1.64 -4.79 18.51
N ARG A 85 2.64 -5.61 18.87
CA ARG A 85 3.29 -5.56 20.20
C ARG A 85 4.42 -4.53 20.20
N GLY A 86 4.11 -3.31 20.59
CA GLY A 86 5.03 -2.19 20.59
C GLY A 86 4.37 -0.86 20.30
N LEU A 87 5.12 0.05 19.66
CA LEU A 87 4.69 1.40 19.29
C LEU A 87 4.33 1.46 17.81
N VAL A 88 3.08 1.72 17.48
CA VAL A 88 2.70 2.14 16.13
C VAL A 88 2.81 3.66 16.03
N VAL A 89 3.66 4.14 15.12
CA VAL A 89 3.80 5.56 14.80
C VAL A 89 3.07 5.82 13.49
N ARG A 90 1.91 6.47 13.57
CA ARG A 90 1.21 6.95 12.36
C ARG A 90 1.85 8.24 11.88
N ASN A 91 2.32 8.21 10.65
CA ASN A 91 2.94 9.37 10.02
C ASN A 91 1.87 10.30 9.45
N MET A 92 1.69 11.45 10.10
CA MET A 92 0.78 12.53 9.70
C MET A 92 1.55 13.81 9.33
N ALA A 93 2.87 13.71 9.13
CA ALA A 93 3.69 14.82 8.67
C ALA A 93 3.39 15.09 7.19
N ASP A 94 2.62 16.12 6.89
CA ASP A 94 1.98 16.33 5.59
C ASP A 94 2.31 17.68 4.93
N ARG A 95 3.29 18.42 5.45
CA ARG A 95 3.67 19.71 4.85
C ARG A 95 4.20 19.53 3.43
N ILE A 96 3.74 20.39 2.52
CA ILE A 96 4.13 20.46 1.11
C ILE A 96 4.66 21.86 0.80
N ASP A 97 5.78 21.95 0.07
CA ASP A 97 6.37 23.19 -0.43
C ASP A 97 6.60 23.07 -1.95
N VAL A 98 5.90 23.90 -2.71
CA VAL A 98 5.98 23.90 -4.18
C VAL A 98 6.85 25.06 -4.64
N ARG A 99 7.84 24.78 -5.49
CA ARG A 99 8.79 25.75 -6.06
C ARG A 99 8.72 25.70 -7.58
N PRO A 100 7.72 26.32 -8.19
CA PRO A 100 7.46 26.22 -9.63
C PRO A 100 8.65 26.67 -10.49
N GLU A 101 9.31 27.77 -10.09
CA GLU A 101 10.47 28.29 -10.81
C GLU A 101 11.68 27.34 -10.85
N ALA A 102 11.76 26.42 -9.87
CA ALA A 102 12.79 25.40 -9.81
C ALA A 102 12.29 24.05 -10.39
N GLY A 103 11.04 23.94 -10.79
CA GLY A 103 10.43 22.68 -11.20
C GLY A 103 10.36 21.66 -10.06
N ARG A 104 10.18 22.09 -8.80
CA ARG A 104 10.31 21.21 -7.64
C ARG A 104 9.09 21.23 -6.73
N ILE A 105 8.81 20.07 -6.17
CA ILE A 105 7.89 19.92 -5.04
C ILE A 105 8.61 19.15 -3.93
N TRP A 106 8.64 19.71 -2.74
CA TRP A 106 9.10 19.06 -1.51
C TRP A 106 7.89 18.68 -0.66
N ALA A 107 7.90 17.49 -0.08
CA ALA A 107 6.81 17.04 0.78
C ALA A 107 7.33 16.18 1.93
N GLU A 108 6.79 16.37 3.14
CA GLU A 108 7.02 15.46 4.26
C GLU A 108 6.46 14.08 3.94
N SER A 109 7.06 13.05 4.54
CA SER A 109 6.82 11.64 4.16
C SER A 109 5.43 11.12 4.49
N GLY A 110 4.67 11.79 5.35
CA GLY A 110 3.27 11.49 5.65
C GLY A 110 2.28 12.16 4.68
N ALA A 111 2.74 13.10 3.84
CA ALA A 111 1.89 13.74 2.84
C ALA A 111 1.28 12.69 1.90
N VAL A 112 -0.03 12.77 1.72
CA VAL A 112 -0.77 11.86 0.84
C VAL A 112 -0.46 12.21 -0.61
N VAL A 113 0.01 11.22 -1.40
CA VAL A 113 0.41 11.45 -2.79
C VAL A 113 -0.78 11.97 -3.60
N TYR A 114 -1.91 11.28 -3.59
CA TYR A 114 -3.16 11.77 -4.17
C TYR A 114 -4.27 11.84 -3.10
N PRO A 115 -4.94 12.98 -2.96
CA PRO A 115 -4.90 14.15 -3.86
C PRO A 115 -3.76 15.15 -3.59
N ASN A 116 -3.18 15.21 -2.37
CA ASN A 116 -2.50 16.40 -1.87
C ASN A 116 -1.27 16.81 -2.68
N VAL A 117 -0.29 15.91 -2.86
CA VAL A 117 0.97 16.24 -3.56
C VAL A 117 0.72 16.41 -5.07
N ILE A 118 -0.08 15.51 -5.66
CA ILE A 118 -0.39 15.55 -7.10
C ILE A 118 -1.16 16.83 -7.46
N ASP A 119 -2.23 17.16 -6.72
CA ASP A 119 -3.02 18.35 -7.02
C ASP A 119 -2.17 19.63 -6.85
N ALA A 120 -1.32 19.70 -5.82
CA ALA A 120 -0.41 20.83 -5.61
C ALA A 120 0.59 20.97 -6.78
N ALA A 121 1.12 19.87 -7.32
CA ALA A 121 2.00 19.90 -8.48
C ALA A 121 1.25 20.37 -9.75
N VAL A 122 0.07 19.80 -10.01
CA VAL A 122 -0.76 20.13 -11.18
C VAL A 122 -1.21 21.58 -11.15
N ASP A 123 -1.65 22.09 -9.99
CA ASP A 123 -2.07 23.51 -9.83
C ASP A 123 -0.92 24.48 -10.07
N ALA A 124 0.32 24.05 -9.79
CA ALA A 124 1.53 24.81 -10.06
C ALA A 124 2.08 24.64 -11.50
N GLY A 125 1.43 23.87 -12.36
CA GLY A 125 1.89 23.59 -13.73
C GLY A 125 3.12 22.70 -13.80
N LEU A 126 3.28 21.78 -12.83
CA LEU A 126 4.39 20.83 -12.75
C LEU A 126 3.91 19.40 -13.06
N SER A 127 4.42 18.82 -14.15
CA SER A 127 4.07 17.49 -14.68
C SER A 127 5.08 16.43 -14.25
N GLY A 128 4.60 15.20 -14.04
CA GLY A 128 5.39 14.01 -13.71
C GLY A 128 4.75 13.15 -12.61
N LEU A 129 3.88 13.72 -11.77
CA LEU A 129 3.19 12.98 -10.71
C LEU A 129 1.74 12.62 -11.03
N GLU A 130 1.11 13.26 -12.02
CA GLU A 130 -0.31 13.07 -12.38
C GLU A 130 -0.66 11.63 -12.79
N HIS A 131 0.34 10.81 -13.09
CA HIS A 131 0.15 9.42 -13.48
C HIS A 131 -0.28 8.52 -12.33
N TYR A 132 0.12 8.86 -11.10
CA TYR A 132 -0.10 8.03 -9.90
C TYR A 132 -1.42 8.32 -9.19
N VAL A 133 -2.31 9.06 -9.83
CA VAL A 133 -3.62 9.41 -9.29
C VAL A 133 -4.43 8.17 -8.89
N GLY A 134 -5.10 8.25 -7.74
CA GLY A 134 -5.97 7.18 -7.24
C GLY A 134 -5.25 5.99 -6.60
N ILE A 135 -3.92 6.00 -6.50
CA ILE A 135 -3.18 5.01 -5.73
C ILE A 135 -3.07 5.52 -4.28
N PRO A 136 -3.60 4.77 -3.29
CA PRO A 136 -3.56 5.21 -1.90
C PRO A 136 -2.14 5.05 -1.35
N SER A 137 -1.40 6.15 -1.24
CA SER A 137 -0.05 6.15 -0.70
C SER A 137 0.29 7.48 -0.03
N THR A 138 1.18 7.45 0.96
CA THR A 138 1.95 8.61 1.42
C THR A 138 3.27 8.69 0.66
N VAL A 139 3.95 9.83 0.70
CA VAL A 139 5.28 10.01 0.10
C VAL A 139 6.26 8.95 0.62
N GLY A 140 6.29 8.69 1.95
CA GLY A 140 7.14 7.64 2.51
C GLY A 140 6.79 6.24 2.00
N GLY A 141 5.48 5.93 1.88
CA GLY A 141 5.00 4.68 1.31
C GLY A 141 5.32 4.53 -0.18
N ALA A 142 5.28 5.65 -0.93
CA ALA A 142 5.64 5.67 -2.34
C ALA A 142 7.13 5.34 -2.56
N LEU A 143 8.02 5.83 -1.69
CA LEU A 143 9.45 5.49 -1.76
C LEU A 143 9.75 4.09 -1.19
N TRP A 144 8.95 3.59 -0.24
CA TRP A 144 9.08 2.22 0.24
C TRP A 144 8.87 1.22 -0.90
N GLN A 145 7.80 1.39 -1.69
CA GLN A 145 7.33 0.44 -2.69
C GLN A 145 7.79 0.77 -4.12
N ASN A 146 8.58 1.85 -4.34
CA ASN A 146 8.83 2.39 -5.66
C ASN A 146 7.52 2.57 -6.45
N LEU A 147 6.61 3.41 -5.92
CA LEU A 147 5.26 3.61 -6.45
C LEU A 147 5.26 3.69 -7.97
N HIS A 148 4.42 2.90 -8.61
CA HIS A 148 4.40 2.84 -10.06
C HIS A 148 2.98 2.76 -10.64
N PHE A 149 2.86 3.14 -11.89
CA PHE A 149 1.66 3.01 -12.69
C PHE A 149 1.98 3.00 -14.19
N LEU A 150 0.99 2.67 -15.00
CA LEU A 150 1.12 2.68 -16.45
C LEU A 150 1.38 4.10 -16.98
N SER A 151 2.17 4.22 -18.05
CA SER A 151 2.38 5.46 -18.79
C SER A 151 1.05 6.05 -19.27
N PRO A 152 1.04 7.36 -19.68
CA PRO A 152 -0.19 8.05 -20.05
C PRO A 152 -1.03 7.33 -21.10
N PRO A 153 -2.37 7.46 -21.02
CA PRO A 153 -3.26 6.99 -22.07
C PRO A 153 -3.02 7.79 -23.37
N PRO A 154 -3.37 7.23 -24.55
CA PRO A 154 -4.01 5.92 -24.74
C PRO A 154 -3.04 4.74 -24.78
N GLU A 155 -1.75 4.97 -25.04
CA GLU A 155 -0.78 3.93 -25.38
C GLU A 155 -0.45 3.00 -24.22
N ARG A 156 -0.26 3.53 -23.01
CA ARG A 156 0.07 2.76 -21.78
C ARG A 156 1.13 1.68 -21.99
N THR A 157 2.22 2.06 -22.68
CA THR A 157 3.21 1.12 -23.23
C THR A 157 4.29 0.67 -22.25
N ARG A 158 4.43 1.36 -21.11
CA ARG A 158 5.41 1.02 -20.08
C ARG A 158 4.90 1.31 -18.68
N THR A 159 5.55 0.75 -17.68
CA THR A 159 5.42 1.15 -16.29
C THR A 159 6.30 2.37 -16.03
N MET A 160 5.76 3.37 -15.35
CA MET A 160 6.47 4.54 -14.83
C MET A 160 6.62 4.39 -13.32
N PHE A 161 7.77 4.74 -12.80
CA PHE A 161 8.12 4.61 -11.39
C PHE A 161 8.37 5.98 -10.75
N ILE A 162 8.07 6.10 -9.44
CA ILE A 162 8.29 7.34 -8.68
C ILE A 162 9.77 7.74 -8.64
N GLU A 163 10.69 6.78 -8.77
CA GLU A 163 12.13 7.03 -8.88
C GLU A 163 12.50 7.92 -10.05
N GLU A 164 11.72 7.90 -11.15
CA GLU A 164 11.99 8.70 -12.35
C GLU A 164 11.89 10.22 -12.10
N VAL A 165 11.17 10.60 -11.05
CA VAL A 165 10.96 12.01 -10.66
C VAL A 165 11.54 12.34 -9.28
N LEU A 166 12.05 11.38 -8.53
CA LEU A 166 12.70 11.60 -7.24
C LEU A 166 14.05 12.28 -7.45
N LEU A 167 14.24 13.47 -6.87
CA LEU A 167 15.52 14.16 -6.85
C LEU A 167 16.37 13.73 -5.66
N GLU A 168 15.79 13.83 -4.46
CA GLU A 168 16.44 13.52 -3.19
C GLU A 168 15.41 13.25 -2.10
N ALA A 169 15.85 12.61 -1.01
CA ALA A 169 15.05 12.43 0.19
C ALA A 169 15.85 12.69 1.45
N GLU A 170 15.18 13.20 2.47
CA GLU A 170 15.70 13.36 3.82
C GLU A 170 15.38 12.11 4.63
N LEU A 171 16.39 11.48 5.22
CA LEU A 171 16.25 10.25 5.98
C LEU A 171 16.69 10.45 7.45
N LEU A 172 16.04 9.70 8.33
CA LEU A 172 16.62 9.27 9.60
C LEU A 172 17.19 7.87 9.37
N THR A 173 18.50 7.73 9.38
CA THR A 173 19.16 6.45 9.13
C THR A 173 18.99 5.47 10.30
N GLU A 174 19.25 4.20 10.07
CA GLU A 174 19.24 3.19 11.15
C GLU A 174 20.25 3.49 12.26
N GLU A 175 21.35 4.20 11.93
CA GLU A 175 22.35 4.67 12.91
C GLU A 175 21.87 5.89 13.72
N GLY A 176 20.73 6.50 13.34
CA GLY A 176 20.15 7.66 14.01
C GLY A 176 20.59 9.02 13.45
N ASP A 177 21.36 9.03 12.38
CA ASP A 177 21.79 10.25 11.69
C ASP A 177 20.71 10.76 10.74
N ARG A 178 20.69 12.07 10.50
CA ARG A 178 19.91 12.68 9.41
C ARG A 178 20.78 12.85 8.18
N ARG A 179 20.30 12.39 7.05
CA ARG A 179 21.00 12.52 5.76
C ARG A 179 20.03 12.90 4.65
N THR A 180 20.51 13.71 3.71
CA THR A 180 19.89 13.88 2.41
C THR A 180 20.60 12.94 1.44
N VAL A 181 19.83 12.13 0.71
CA VAL A 181 20.31 11.12 -0.23
C VAL A 181 19.64 11.30 -1.59
N GLY A 182 20.34 10.98 -2.66
CA GLY A 182 19.80 10.94 -4.02
C GLY A 182 19.08 9.63 -4.32
N VAL A 183 18.51 9.55 -5.52
CA VAL A 183 17.72 8.38 -5.98
C VAL A 183 18.51 7.06 -5.92
N ASP A 184 19.81 7.08 -6.25
CA ASP A 184 20.65 5.88 -6.26
C ASP A 184 20.75 5.18 -4.90
N TYR A 185 20.54 5.93 -3.80
CA TYR A 185 20.56 5.36 -2.46
C TYR A 185 19.48 4.30 -2.25
N PHE A 186 18.35 4.46 -2.90
CA PHE A 186 17.19 3.61 -2.68
C PHE A 186 17.30 2.23 -3.31
N GLU A 187 18.24 2.01 -4.24
CA GLU A 187 18.40 0.73 -4.95
C GLU A 187 17.04 0.19 -5.44
N PHE A 188 16.25 1.05 -6.04
CA PHE A 188 14.89 0.76 -6.44
C PHE A 188 14.78 -0.44 -7.38
N GLY A 189 13.76 -1.25 -7.17
CA GLY A 189 13.31 -2.32 -8.03
C GLY A 189 11.79 -2.29 -8.21
N TYR A 190 11.24 -3.30 -8.83
CA TYR A 190 9.79 -3.47 -8.92
C TYR A 190 9.25 -3.84 -7.54
N ASP A 191 8.37 -3.00 -6.98
CA ASP A 191 7.83 -3.10 -5.63
C ASP A 191 8.90 -3.18 -4.52
N GLU A 192 10.09 -2.63 -4.74
CA GLU A 192 11.23 -2.77 -3.82
C GLU A 192 12.06 -1.49 -3.70
N SER A 193 12.59 -1.27 -2.51
CA SER A 193 13.64 -0.29 -2.22
C SER A 193 14.57 -0.80 -1.13
N ILE A 194 15.69 -0.08 -0.91
CA ILE A 194 16.61 -0.38 0.20
C ILE A 194 15.92 -0.36 1.56
N LEU A 195 14.80 0.37 1.70
CA LEU A 195 14.03 0.49 2.94
C LEU A 195 13.42 -0.84 3.39
N HIS A 196 13.31 -1.84 2.50
CA HIS A 196 12.89 -3.21 2.87
C HIS A 196 13.99 -3.96 3.64
N ARG A 197 15.25 -3.51 3.53
CA ARG A 197 16.44 -4.17 4.09
C ARG A 197 17.15 -3.36 5.16
N ARG A 198 16.85 -2.05 5.24
CA ARG A 198 17.39 -1.12 6.22
C ARG A 198 16.28 -0.51 7.05
N ASP A 199 16.56 -0.24 8.30
CA ASP A 199 15.62 0.43 9.21
C ASP A 199 15.72 1.98 9.07
N ASP A 200 15.93 2.46 7.84
CA ASP A 200 15.93 3.88 7.54
C ASP A 200 14.50 4.40 7.39
N VAL A 201 14.27 5.62 7.85
CA VAL A 201 12.95 6.26 7.81
C VAL A 201 12.98 7.50 6.95
N VAL A 202 12.15 7.55 5.91
CA VAL A 202 11.97 8.75 5.09
C VAL A 202 11.26 9.82 5.93
N LEU A 203 11.86 11.01 6.02
CA LEU A 203 11.29 12.18 6.68
C LEU A 203 10.59 13.11 5.69
N ALA A 204 11.20 13.32 4.52
CA ALA A 204 10.68 14.13 3.43
C ALA A 204 11.29 13.69 2.10
N ALA A 205 10.69 14.09 0.99
CA ALA A 205 11.24 13.89 -0.35
C ALA A 205 11.07 15.15 -1.20
N THR A 206 12.00 15.36 -2.14
CA THR A 206 11.95 16.39 -3.18
C THR A 206 11.82 15.70 -4.53
N PHE A 207 10.80 16.08 -5.29
CA PHE A 207 10.61 15.62 -6.67
C PHE A 207 11.01 16.72 -7.64
N GLN A 208 11.74 16.34 -8.71
CA GLN A 208 12.06 17.21 -9.85
C GLN A 208 11.04 16.93 -10.95
N LEU A 209 10.29 17.94 -11.32
CA LEU A 209 9.17 17.85 -12.25
C LEU A 209 9.40 18.80 -13.42
N GLU A 210 8.73 18.53 -14.53
CA GLU A 210 8.83 19.33 -15.75
C GLU A 210 7.65 20.33 -15.86
N PRO A 211 7.81 21.49 -16.50
CA PRO A 211 6.69 22.35 -16.82
C PRO A 211 5.63 21.60 -17.64
N GLY A 212 4.36 21.70 -17.25
CA GLY A 212 3.25 21.03 -17.92
C GLY A 212 2.00 21.90 -18.00
N ASP A 213 1.08 21.50 -18.89
CA ASP A 213 -0.24 22.14 -19.00
C ASP A 213 -1.21 21.52 -17.97
N PRO A 214 -1.70 22.30 -16.99
CA PRO A 214 -2.65 21.79 -15.99
C PRO A 214 -3.90 21.15 -16.59
N ALA A 215 -4.41 21.66 -17.70
CA ALA A 215 -5.59 21.09 -18.36
C ALA A 215 -5.30 19.67 -18.88
N ARG A 216 -4.17 19.50 -19.53
CA ARG A 216 -3.73 18.20 -20.06
C ARG A 216 -3.44 17.21 -18.94
N MET A 217 -2.77 17.63 -17.87
CA MET A 217 -2.52 16.77 -16.70
C MET A 217 -3.84 16.30 -16.06
N ARG A 218 -4.84 17.19 -15.92
CA ARG A 218 -6.16 16.80 -15.40
C ARG A 218 -6.90 15.81 -16.30
N GLU A 219 -6.73 15.89 -17.62
CA GLU A 219 -7.27 14.90 -18.56
C GLU A 219 -6.62 13.51 -18.31
N ILE A 220 -5.30 13.46 -18.12
CA ILE A 220 -4.59 12.22 -17.77
C ILE A 220 -5.09 11.65 -16.45
N MET A 221 -5.21 12.50 -15.42
CA MET A 221 -5.74 12.10 -14.11
C MET A 221 -7.15 11.51 -14.22
N ALA A 222 -8.05 12.19 -14.93
CA ALA A 222 -9.42 11.71 -15.15
C ALA A 222 -9.46 10.35 -15.86
N ALA A 223 -8.66 10.19 -16.92
CA ALA A 223 -8.57 8.94 -17.66
C ALA A 223 -7.97 7.79 -16.83
N ASN A 224 -7.01 8.09 -15.94
CA ASN A 224 -6.44 7.09 -15.03
C ASN A 224 -7.43 6.70 -13.91
N LEU A 225 -8.13 7.67 -13.33
CA LEU A 225 -9.16 7.38 -12.34
C LEU A 225 -10.29 6.53 -12.91
N GLN A 226 -10.74 6.86 -14.13
CA GLN A 226 -11.76 6.06 -14.82
C GLN A 226 -11.25 4.63 -15.09
N TRP A 227 -10.04 4.48 -15.63
CA TRP A 227 -9.43 3.17 -15.91
C TRP A 227 -9.36 2.30 -14.65
N ARG A 228 -9.00 2.90 -13.50
CA ARG A 228 -8.97 2.22 -12.21
C ARG A 228 -10.37 1.84 -11.74
N ALA A 229 -11.34 2.75 -11.82
CA ALA A 229 -12.72 2.50 -11.41
C ALA A 229 -13.38 1.36 -12.19
N GLU A 230 -13.00 1.17 -13.45
CA GLU A 230 -13.49 0.07 -14.28
C GLU A 230 -12.91 -1.30 -13.87
N ARG A 231 -11.68 -1.32 -13.31
CA ARG A 231 -10.89 -2.56 -13.10
C ARG A 231 -10.66 -2.93 -11.66
N GLN A 232 -10.76 -1.98 -10.75
CA GLN A 232 -10.46 -2.20 -9.33
C GLN A 232 -11.70 -1.96 -8.47
N PRO A 233 -11.87 -2.70 -7.37
CA PRO A 233 -12.95 -2.43 -6.43
C PRO A 233 -12.73 -1.06 -5.77
N PRO A 234 -13.79 -0.27 -5.56
CA PRO A 234 -13.69 0.96 -4.77
C PRO A 234 -13.42 0.60 -3.31
N LEU A 235 -12.51 1.34 -2.65
CA LEU A 235 -12.19 1.09 -1.23
C LEU A 235 -13.39 1.29 -0.28
N ASP A 236 -14.40 2.01 -0.72
CA ASP A 236 -15.70 2.11 -0.08
C ASP A 236 -16.78 1.80 -1.15
N PRO A 237 -17.55 0.71 -1.02
CA PRO A 237 -17.72 -0.17 0.16
C PRO A 237 -16.87 -1.47 0.16
N GLU A 238 -15.85 -1.60 -0.67
CA GLU A 238 -15.06 -2.83 -0.82
C GLU A 238 -13.60 -2.62 -0.35
N PRO A 239 -13.35 -2.53 0.99
CA PRO A 239 -12.01 -2.34 1.53
C PRO A 239 -11.05 -3.45 1.09
N SER A 240 -9.84 -3.07 0.68
CA SER A 240 -8.79 -3.99 0.22
C SER A 240 -7.39 -3.43 0.49
N ALA A 241 -6.37 -4.25 0.28
CA ALA A 241 -4.96 -3.84 0.31
C ALA A 241 -4.34 -3.74 -1.10
N GLY A 242 -5.15 -3.61 -2.16
CA GLY A 242 -4.67 -3.68 -3.53
C GLY A 242 -4.40 -5.12 -3.97
N SER A 243 -3.42 -5.29 -4.87
CA SER A 243 -2.96 -6.61 -5.32
C SER A 243 -2.41 -7.42 -4.16
N ILE A 244 -2.79 -8.68 -4.08
CA ILE A 244 -2.36 -9.58 -3.00
C ILE A 244 -1.04 -10.28 -3.36
N PHE A 245 -0.86 -10.61 -4.63
CA PHE A 245 0.30 -11.36 -5.10
C PHE A 245 1.10 -10.55 -6.10
N LYS A 246 2.42 -10.73 -6.06
CA LYS A 246 3.36 -10.16 -7.02
C LYS A 246 3.04 -10.62 -8.44
N GLU A 247 3.26 -9.75 -9.42
CA GLU A 247 3.10 -10.13 -10.81
C GLU A 247 4.16 -11.14 -11.25
N ILE A 248 3.75 -12.11 -12.05
CA ILE A 248 4.65 -13.03 -12.72
C ILE A 248 4.87 -12.51 -14.12
N GLU A 249 6.14 -12.21 -14.46
CA GLU A 249 6.51 -11.58 -15.73
C GLU A 249 5.93 -12.33 -16.94
N GLY A 250 5.25 -11.60 -17.80
CA GLY A 250 4.63 -12.11 -19.04
C GLY A 250 3.36 -12.96 -18.84
N ILE A 251 2.95 -13.22 -17.59
CA ILE A 251 1.80 -14.08 -17.30
C ILE A 251 0.71 -13.31 -16.55
N GLY A 252 1.05 -12.65 -15.44
CA GLY A 252 0.13 -11.94 -14.57
C GLY A 252 -0.54 -12.83 -13.51
N ALA A 253 -0.33 -12.53 -12.22
CA ALA A 253 -0.93 -13.29 -11.11
C ALA A 253 -2.47 -13.31 -11.19
N GLY A 254 -3.09 -12.14 -11.46
CA GLY A 254 -4.52 -12.02 -11.60
C GLY A 254 -5.11 -12.91 -12.69
N ARG A 255 -4.38 -13.09 -13.79
CA ARG A 255 -4.82 -13.97 -14.88
C ARG A 255 -4.82 -15.43 -14.45
N LEU A 256 -3.79 -15.92 -13.77
CA LEU A 256 -3.74 -17.30 -13.27
C LEU A 256 -4.88 -17.60 -12.31
N ILE A 257 -5.16 -16.65 -11.38
CA ILE A 257 -6.25 -16.78 -10.41
C ILE A 257 -7.62 -16.82 -11.12
N ASP A 258 -7.80 -16.00 -12.16
CA ASP A 258 -9.04 -15.98 -12.96
C ASP A 258 -9.22 -17.26 -13.79
N GLU A 259 -8.15 -17.73 -14.43
CA GLU A 259 -8.15 -19.00 -15.20
C GLU A 259 -8.47 -20.23 -14.30
N CYS A 260 -8.07 -20.18 -13.01
CA CYS A 260 -8.45 -21.19 -12.01
C CYS A 260 -9.90 -21.03 -11.49
N GLY A 261 -10.66 -20.02 -11.94
CA GLY A 261 -12.05 -19.81 -11.55
C GLY A 261 -12.23 -19.36 -10.09
N LEU A 262 -11.25 -18.66 -9.50
CA LEU A 262 -11.22 -18.32 -8.08
C LEU A 262 -11.90 -16.99 -7.75
N LYS A 263 -12.37 -16.20 -8.72
CA LYS A 263 -13.19 -15.02 -8.44
C LYS A 263 -14.46 -15.39 -7.66
N GLY A 264 -14.81 -14.59 -6.66
CA GLY A 264 -15.94 -14.85 -5.77
C GLY A 264 -15.66 -15.91 -4.69
N THR A 265 -14.44 -16.48 -4.64
CA THR A 265 -14.08 -17.41 -3.55
C THR A 265 -14.00 -16.62 -2.25
N ARG A 266 -14.69 -17.13 -1.21
CA ARG A 266 -14.84 -16.50 0.10
C ARG A 266 -14.41 -17.44 1.22
N ILE A 267 -13.68 -16.93 2.19
CA ILE A 267 -13.43 -17.56 3.49
C ILE A 267 -13.77 -16.54 4.57
N GLY A 268 -14.72 -16.87 5.46
CA GLY A 268 -15.23 -15.92 6.44
C GLY A 268 -15.74 -14.63 5.78
N GLY A 269 -15.18 -13.50 6.19
CA GLY A 269 -15.48 -12.18 5.61
C GLY A 269 -14.60 -11.76 4.45
N ALA A 270 -13.54 -12.52 4.10
CA ALA A 270 -12.61 -12.22 3.02
C ALA A 270 -13.05 -12.87 1.70
N GLU A 271 -12.97 -12.14 0.58
CA GLU A 271 -13.42 -12.60 -0.74
C GLU A 271 -12.47 -12.16 -1.85
N VAL A 272 -12.16 -13.05 -2.81
CA VAL A 272 -11.54 -12.68 -4.08
C VAL A 272 -12.58 -11.93 -4.91
N THR A 273 -12.35 -10.65 -5.19
CA THR A 273 -13.36 -9.82 -5.88
C THR A 273 -13.60 -10.29 -7.31
N HIS A 274 -14.83 -10.15 -7.78
CA HIS A 274 -15.17 -10.42 -9.18
C HIS A 274 -14.56 -9.43 -10.17
N ARG A 275 -14.20 -8.20 -9.72
CA ARG A 275 -13.61 -7.16 -10.58
C ARG A 275 -12.17 -7.43 -10.96
N HIS A 276 -11.37 -7.93 -10.00
CA HIS A 276 -9.94 -8.14 -10.19
C HIS A 276 -9.46 -9.35 -9.40
N ALA A 277 -9.10 -10.42 -10.08
CA ALA A 277 -8.80 -11.71 -9.43
C ALA A 277 -7.61 -11.66 -8.45
N ASN A 278 -6.68 -10.70 -8.61
CA ASN A 278 -5.56 -10.50 -7.68
C ASN A 278 -5.90 -9.54 -6.51
N ILE A 279 -7.17 -9.20 -6.29
CA ILE A 279 -7.58 -8.34 -5.18
C ILE A 279 -8.55 -9.11 -4.29
N MET A 280 -8.25 -9.12 -3.00
CA MET A 280 -9.15 -9.61 -1.95
C MET A 280 -9.80 -8.44 -1.24
N ILE A 281 -11.10 -8.55 -0.96
CA ILE A 281 -11.90 -7.50 -0.31
C ILE A 281 -12.45 -7.98 1.03
N ASN A 282 -12.69 -7.02 1.92
CA ASN A 282 -13.39 -7.23 3.17
C ASN A 282 -14.88 -6.96 2.96
N ARG A 283 -15.68 -8.01 2.92
CA ARG A 283 -17.17 -7.94 2.79
C ARG A 283 -17.88 -7.52 4.07
N GLY A 284 -17.13 -7.14 5.08
CA GLY A 284 -17.62 -6.81 6.42
C GLY A 284 -17.27 -7.91 7.42
N GLY A 285 -16.53 -7.50 8.46
CA GLY A 285 -16.13 -8.40 9.54
C GLY A 285 -15.06 -9.44 9.18
N ALA A 286 -14.35 -9.28 8.05
CA ALA A 286 -13.20 -10.14 7.75
C ALA A 286 -12.10 -9.99 8.81
N THR A 287 -11.51 -11.11 9.19
CA THR A 287 -10.35 -11.18 10.07
C THR A 287 -9.07 -11.35 9.25
N ALA A 288 -7.91 -11.07 9.85
CA ALA A 288 -6.63 -11.37 9.22
C ALA A 288 -6.43 -12.88 9.04
N ALA A 289 -7.00 -13.69 9.93
CA ALA A 289 -7.03 -15.15 9.82
C ALA A 289 -7.80 -15.61 8.57
N ASP A 290 -8.95 -14.97 8.25
CA ASP A 290 -9.74 -15.27 7.03
C ASP A 290 -8.94 -14.95 5.76
N VAL A 291 -8.31 -13.76 5.72
CA VAL A 291 -7.51 -13.34 4.56
C VAL A 291 -6.32 -14.28 4.35
N ARG A 292 -5.62 -14.66 5.42
CA ARG A 292 -4.50 -15.61 5.32
C ARG A 292 -4.96 -16.99 4.84
N ALA A 293 -6.09 -17.47 5.33
CA ALA A 293 -6.67 -18.73 4.84
C ALA A 293 -7.00 -18.65 3.34
N LEU A 294 -7.58 -17.52 2.89
CA LEU A 294 -7.90 -17.30 1.49
C LEU A 294 -6.65 -17.19 0.61
N ILE A 295 -5.58 -16.50 1.08
CA ILE A 295 -4.28 -16.45 0.41
C ILE A 295 -3.72 -17.86 0.22
N ASN A 296 -3.65 -18.66 1.29
CA ASN A 296 -3.15 -20.04 1.24
C ASN A 296 -3.96 -20.89 0.25
N TYR A 297 -5.28 -20.78 0.30
CA TYR A 297 -6.17 -21.52 -0.60
C TYR A 297 -5.92 -21.17 -2.07
N VAL A 298 -5.81 -19.88 -2.39
CA VAL A 298 -5.51 -19.41 -3.76
C VAL A 298 -4.14 -19.92 -4.21
N GLN A 299 -3.12 -19.85 -3.36
CA GLN A 299 -1.79 -20.38 -3.66
C GLN A 299 -1.82 -21.87 -3.96
N GLU A 300 -2.49 -22.68 -3.13
CA GLU A 300 -2.61 -24.13 -3.32
C GLU A 300 -3.33 -24.49 -4.63
N VAL A 301 -4.43 -23.82 -4.94
CA VAL A 301 -5.19 -24.10 -6.16
C VAL A 301 -4.39 -23.70 -7.40
N VAL A 302 -3.82 -22.50 -7.44
CA VAL A 302 -3.02 -22.05 -8.58
C VAL A 302 -1.80 -22.94 -8.78
N ALA A 303 -1.06 -23.27 -7.73
CA ALA A 303 0.10 -24.17 -7.84
C ALA A 303 -0.29 -25.56 -8.40
N ARG A 304 -1.39 -26.13 -7.92
CA ARG A 304 -1.90 -27.44 -8.38
C ARG A 304 -2.36 -27.42 -9.84
N GLU A 305 -3.09 -26.39 -10.25
CA GLU A 305 -3.72 -26.34 -11.60
C GLU A 305 -2.76 -25.82 -12.68
N THR A 306 -1.78 -24.99 -12.30
CA THR A 306 -0.92 -24.28 -13.28
C THR A 306 0.57 -24.58 -13.12
N GLY A 307 1.00 -25.06 -11.96
CA GLY A 307 2.40 -25.25 -11.60
C GLY A 307 3.15 -23.98 -11.22
N TYR A 308 2.49 -22.82 -11.17
CA TYR A 308 3.08 -21.54 -10.74
C TYR A 308 2.85 -21.30 -9.25
N GLU A 309 3.88 -20.83 -8.56
CA GLU A 309 3.81 -20.41 -7.15
C GLU A 309 3.55 -18.91 -7.07
N LEU A 310 2.48 -18.51 -6.39
CA LEU A 310 2.17 -17.11 -6.13
C LEU A 310 2.88 -16.65 -4.85
N GLU A 311 3.54 -15.49 -4.91
CA GLU A 311 4.18 -14.85 -3.76
C GLU A 311 3.35 -13.63 -3.31
N PRO A 312 3.00 -13.49 -2.02
CA PRO A 312 2.32 -12.30 -1.55
C PRO A 312 3.15 -11.03 -1.75
N GLU A 313 2.48 -9.96 -2.24
CA GLU A 313 3.03 -8.61 -2.37
C GLU A 313 2.81 -7.80 -1.11
N ILE A 314 1.64 -8.00 -0.46
CA ILE A 314 1.28 -7.28 0.77
C ILE A 314 2.19 -7.66 1.94
N ALA A 315 2.54 -6.69 2.78
CA ALA A 315 3.30 -6.94 4.00
C ALA A 315 2.41 -7.43 5.15
N PHE A 316 2.86 -8.46 5.85
CA PHE A 316 2.21 -8.98 7.05
C PHE A 316 2.80 -8.30 8.30
N VAL A 317 1.94 -7.69 9.14
CA VAL A 317 2.36 -6.88 10.27
C VAL A 317 1.74 -7.38 11.59
N GLY A 318 2.56 -7.55 12.62
CA GLY A 318 2.10 -7.88 13.97
C GLY A 318 1.85 -9.37 14.21
N GLU A 319 0.96 -9.66 15.17
CA GLU A 319 0.66 -11.02 15.62
C GLU A 319 -0.57 -11.58 14.90
N PHE A 320 -0.39 -12.74 14.29
CA PHE A 320 -1.44 -13.43 13.56
C PHE A 320 -1.91 -14.67 14.32
N ASP A 321 -3.22 -14.81 14.42
CA ASP A 321 -3.83 -16.09 14.77
C ASP A 321 -3.59 -17.11 13.65
N PRO A 322 -3.73 -18.44 13.92
CA PRO A 322 -3.74 -19.43 12.86
C PRO A 322 -4.75 -19.06 11.77
N PRO A 323 -4.46 -19.39 10.50
CA PRO A 323 -5.44 -19.19 9.43
C PRO A 323 -6.80 -19.80 9.79
N SER A 324 -7.87 -19.15 9.36
CA SER A 324 -9.25 -19.64 9.57
C SER A 324 -9.41 -21.05 9.00
N ASP A 325 -10.09 -21.92 9.72
CA ASP A 325 -10.47 -23.28 9.29
C ASP A 325 -11.83 -23.31 8.52
N ALA A 326 -12.39 -22.14 8.25
CA ALA A 326 -13.62 -22.01 7.51
C ALA A 326 -13.48 -22.57 6.07
N THR A 327 -14.46 -23.33 5.64
CA THR A 327 -14.46 -23.92 4.31
C THR A 327 -14.65 -22.84 3.24
N PRO A 328 -13.83 -22.85 2.17
CA PRO A 328 -14.01 -21.94 1.05
C PRO A 328 -15.37 -22.16 0.37
N VAL A 329 -16.05 -21.06 0.06
CA VAL A 329 -17.30 -21.08 -0.73
C VAL A 329 -17.14 -20.15 -1.93
N VAL A 330 -17.73 -20.51 -3.06
CA VAL A 330 -17.77 -19.63 -4.24
C VAL A 330 -19.10 -18.89 -4.22
N VAL A 331 -19.04 -17.56 -4.13
CA VAL A 331 -20.19 -16.68 -4.18
C VAL A 331 -20.40 -16.26 -5.64
N PRO A 332 -21.58 -16.47 -6.25
CA PRO A 332 -21.86 -15.97 -7.59
C PRO A 332 -21.77 -14.45 -7.62
N GLU A 333 -21.41 -13.91 -8.78
CA GLU A 333 -21.51 -12.47 -9.02
C GLU A 333 -22.99 -12.07 -8.89
N GLU A 334 -23.30 -11.12 -8.00
CA GLU A 334 -24.66 -10.59 -7.89
C GLU A 334 -25.02 -9.89 -9.21
N ASP A 335 -26.13 -10.32 -9.82
CA ASP A 335 -26.60 -9.83 -11.11
C ASP A 335 -26.71 -8.29 -11.12
N GLY A 336 -25.80 -7.63 -11.84
CA GLY A 336 -25.80 -6.17 -12.00
C GLY A 336 -24.73 -5.59 -12.91
N LEU A 337 -23.67 -6.29 -13.26
CA LEU A 337 -22.52 -5.66 -13.93
C LEU A 337 -21.77 -6.54 -14.96
N VAL A 338 -22.30 -7.50 -15.63
CA VAL A 338 -21.79 -8.03 -16.92
C VAL A 338 -22.56 -9.31 -17.28
N SER A 339 -23.23 -9.32 -18.41
CA SER A 339 -23.99 -10.47 -18.90
C SER A 339 -23.08 -11.66 -19.29
N ALA A 340 -23.63 -12.88 -19.25
CA ALA A 340 -22.92 -14.09 -19.68
C ALA A 340 -22.42 -14.02 -21.13
N GLU A 341 -23.00 -13.15 -21.96
CA GLU A 341 -22.60 -12.92 -23.36
C GLU A 341 -21.32 -12.11 -23.48
N GLU A 342 -21.09 -11.13 -22.61
CA GLU A 342 -19.84 -10.36 -22.56
C GLU A 342 -18.66 -11.23 -22.09
N ARG A 343 -18.90 -12.23 -21.21
CA ARG A 343 -17.88 -13.21 -20.80
C ARG A 343 -17.46 -14.14 -21.95
N ALA A 344 -18.36 -14.43 -22.89
CA ALA A 344 -18.06 -15.28 -24.05
C ALA A 344 -17.17 -14.57 -25.08
N VAL A 345 -17.27 -13.24 -25.20
CA VAL A 345 -16.45 -12.43 -26.10
C VAL A 345 -14.99 -12.42 -25.66
N PHE A 346 -14.72 -12.22 -24.35
CA PHE A 346 -13.34 -12.24 -23.81
C PHE A 346 -12.68 -13.62 -23.85
N ARG A 347 -13.47 -14.73 -23.79
CA ARG A 347 -12.93 -16.08 -23.94
C ARG A 347 -12.53 -16.40 -25.38
N ASN A 348 -13.23 -15.84 -26.38
CA ASN A 348 -12.97 -16.13 -27.79
C ASN A 348 -11.80 -15.34 -28.36
N GLU A 349 -11.55 -14.12 -27.92
CA GLU A 349 -10.41 -13.33 -28.38
C GLU A 349 -9.06 -13.93 -27.96
N GLY A 350 -8.98 -14.51 -26.75
CA GLY A 350 -7.75 -15.18 -26.26
C GLY A 350 -7.43 -16.52 -26.96
N VAL A 351 -8.38 -17.13 -27.67
CA VAL A 351 -8.20 -18.42 -28.36
C VAL A 351 -7.80 -18.23 -29.83
N GLU A 352 -8.19 -17.12 -30.47
CA GLU A 352 -7.81 -16.88 -31.88
C GLU A 352 -6.37 -16.39 -32.05
N GLU A 353 -5.79 -15.69 -31.07
CA GLU A 353 -4.37 -15.29 -31.13
C GLU A 353 -3.41 -16.48 -31.00
N ARG A 354 -3.80 -17.55 -30.30
CA ARG A 354 -2.95 -18.77 -30.17
C ARG A 354 -2.90 -19.67 -31.39
N ARG A 355 -3.71 -19.40 -32.43
CA ARG A 355 -3.71 -20.18 -33.69
C ARG A 355 -2.92 -19.53 -34.82
N LYS A 356 -2.31 -18.35 -34.57
CA LYS A 356 -1.56 -17.58 -35.58
C LYS A 356 -0.09 -17.30 -35.19
N GLY A 357 0.45 -17.94 -34.14
CA GLY A 357 1.83 -17.88 -33.72
C GLY A 357 2.52 -19.22 -33.86
#